data_fd5e9ff839c8b656048cd47aaa2d9c0d
#
_entry.id   fd5e9ff839c8b656048cd47aaa2d9c0d
#
_cell.length_a   1.000
_cell.length_b   1.000
_cell.length_c   1.000
_cell.angle_alpha   90.00
_cell.angle_beta   90.00
_cell.angle_gamma   90.00
#
_symmetry.space_group_name_H-M   'P 1'
#
loop_
_entity.id
_entity.type
_entity.pdbx_description
1 polymer ?
#
loop_
_entity_poly.entity_id
_entity_poly.type
_entity_poly.pdbx_seq_one_letter_code
_entity_poly.pdbx_strand_id
1 'polypeptide(L)'
;DELRKLPIKKQQELQKMAAEDIAKMEDDVILIDTHAFISTKSGFYPGLPNYVIQIIQPTNFIAITASPDEIHNRRMKDETRNRDPISIEDIKKELAVQDAMLSSCSVLSGSPMKVVFNHEGKVEEAAQSVLGAIGL
;
A
#
# COMPACT_ATOMS: atom_id res chain seq x y z
N ASP A 1 5.77 12.67 -3.28
CA ASP A 1 6.02 12.73 -4.72
C ASP A 1 7.49 12.95 -5.10
N GLU A 2 8.25 13.61 -4.25
CA GLU A 2 9.68 13.73 -4.48
C GLU A 2 10.41 12.39 -4.38
N LEU A 3 9.92 11.48 -3.54
CA LEU A 3 10.50 10.15 -3.40
C LEU A 3 10.57 9.38 -4.71
N ARG A 4 9.55 9.54 -5.59
CA ARG A 4 9.52 8.88 -6.90
C ARG A 4 10.65 9.30 -7.82
N LYS A 5 11.20 10.50 -7.61
CA LYS A 5 12.25 11.09 -8.46
C LYS A 5 13.65 10.75 -7.98
N LEU A 6 13.77 10.18 -6.78
CA LEU A 6 15.06 9.78 -6.24
C LEU A 6 15.60 8.52 -6.93
N PRO A 7 16.93 8.37 -7.03
CA PRO A 7 17.51 7.12 -7.48
C PRO A 7 17.04 5.95 -6.62
N ILE A 8 16.90 4.78 -7.23
CA ILE A 8 16.42 3.57 -6.53
C ILE A 8 17.25 3.29 -5.27
N LYS A 9 18.58 3.39 -5.37
CA LYS A 9 19.46 3.16 -4.21
C LYS A 9 19.12 4.07 -3.04
N LYS A 10 18.81 5.34 -3.32
CA LYS A 10 18.45 6.32 -2.28
C LYS A 10 17.09 5.99 -1.67
N GLN A 11 16.14 5.57 -2.50
CA GLN A 11 14.83 5.11 -2.01
C GLN A 11 14.97 3.90 -1.10
N GLN A 12 15.85 2.96 -1.44
CA GLN A 12 16.13 1.78 -0.60
C GLN A 12 16.70 2.17 0.77
N GLU A 13 17.63 3.11 0.79
CA GLU A 13 18.20 3.60 2.05
C GLU A 13 17.14 4.22 2.96
N LEU A 14 16.27 5.07 2.39
CA LEU A 14 15.20 5.72 3.15
C LEU A 14 14.17 4.73 3.66
N GLN A 15 13.79 3.76 2.83
CA GLN A 15 12.87 2.70 3.24
C GLN A 15 13.43 1.87 4.39
N LYS A 16 14.72 1.54 4.33
CA LYS A 16 15.39 0.78 5.39
C LYS A 16 15.41 1.55 6.70
N MET A 17 15.76 2.84 6.66
CA MET A 17 15.76 3.70 7.85
C MET A 17 14.38 3.79 8.49
N ALA A 18 13.33 3.99 7.67
CA ALA A 18 11.96 4.04 8.16
C ALA A 18 11.55 2.71 8.80
N ALA A 19 11.90 1.59 8.17
CA ALA A 19 11.59 0.27 8.69
C ALA A 19 12.27 0.02 10.05
N GLU A 20 13.51 0.42 10.20
CA GLU A 20 14.25 0.28 11.47
C GLU A 20 13.61 1.12 12.59
N ASP A 21 13.14 2.33 12.27
CA ASP A 21 12.44 3.18 13.23
C ASP A 21 11.11 2.56 13.66
N ILE A 22 10.34 2.02 12.72
CA ILE A 22 9.07 1.34 13.02
C ILE A 22 9.32 0.10 13.90
N ALA A 23 10.36 -0.68 13.60
CA ALA A 23 10.68 -1.90 14.35
C ALA A 23 11.02 -1.61 15.82
N LYS A 24 11.39 -0.39 16.16
CA LYS A 24 11.69 0.01 17.54
C LYS A 24 10.47 0.43 18.34
N MET A 25 9.31 0.58 17.70
CA MET A 25 8.08 0.95 18.38
C MET A 25 7.61 -0.20 19.27
N GLU A 26 7.15 0.14 20.48
CA GLU A 26 6.74 -0.84 21.49
C GLU A 26 5.22 -0.90 21.73
N ASP A 27 4.44 -0.25 20.87
CA ASP A 27 2.98 -0.25 20.98
C ASP A 27 2.40 -1.65 20.72
N ASP A 28 1.30 -1.99 21.38
CA ASP A 28 0.64 -3.28 21.19
C ASP A 28 0.10 -3.47 19.78
N VAL A 29 -0.40 -2.38 19.17
CA VAL A 29 -0.91 -2.39 17.81
C VAL A 29 -0.26 -1.25 17.04
N ILE A 30 0.32 -1.58 15.90
CA ILE A 30 0.93 -0.60 14.99
C ILE A 30 0.30 -0.79 13.62
N LEU A 31 -0.33 0.27 13.11
CA LEU A 31 -0.87 0.31 11.75
C LEU A 31 0.07 1.14 10.89
N ILE A 32 0.53 0.57 9.80
CA ILE A 32 1.44 1.24 8.88
C ILE A 32 0.70 1.52 7.58
N ASP A 33 0.55 2.80 7.26
CA ASP A 33 -0.02 3.23 5.99
C ASP A 33 1.11 3.38 4.97
N THR A 34 1.08 2.58 3.93
CA THR A 34 2.12 2.57 2.92
C THR A 34 1.55 2.19 1.56
N HIS A 35 2.39 2.19 0.55
CA HIS A 35 2.02 1.78 -0.81
C HIS A 35 2.59 0.41 -1.13
N ALA A 36 1.83 -0.40 -1.87
CA ALA A 36 2.32 -1.69 -2.34
C ALA A 36 3.41 -1.51 -3.40
N PHE A 37 3.31 -0.45 -4.20
CA PHE A 37 4.31 -0.12 -5.21
C PHE A 37 4.37 1.39 -5.44
N ILE A 38 5.46 1.82 -6.04
CA ILE A 38 5.67 3.19 -6.52
C ILE A 38 6.03 3.09 -7.99
N SER A 39 5.38 3.90 -8.85
CA SER A 39 5.75 3.97 -10.27
C SER A 39 7.00 4.81 -10.44
N THR A 40 8.02 4.24 -11.07
CA THR A 40 9.29 4.92 -11.34
C THR A 40 9.68 4.75 -12.80
N LYS A 41 10.74 5.43 -13.21
CA LYS A 41 11.30 5.25 -14.55
C LYS A 41 11.80 3.83 -14.80
N SER A 42 12.15 3.10 -13.74
CA SER A 42 12.61 1.72 -13.81
C SER A 42 11.46 0.71 -13.77
N GLY A 43 10.22 1.19 -13.70
CA GLY A 43 9.03 0.36 -13.59
C GLY A 43 8.37 0.47 -12.21
N PHE A 44 7.57 -0.52 -11.86
CA PHE A 44 6.93 -0.58 -10.56
C PHE A 44 7.92 -1.02 -9.49
N TYR A 45 8.21 -0.14 -8.56
CA TYR A 45 9.12 -0.41 -7.47
C TYR A 45 8.33 -0.82 -6.22
N PRO A 46 8.72 -1.92 -5.52
CA PRO A 46 7.94 -2.38 -4.36
C PRO A 46 8.02 -1.41 -3.20
N GLY A 47 6.86 -1.07 -2.64
CA GLY A 47 6.77 -0.27 -1.42
C GLY A 47 7.15 -1.05 -0.17
N LEU A 48 7.04 -2.39 -0.23
CA LEU A 48 7.40 -3.30 0.85
C LEU A 48 8.37 -4.36 0.34
N PRO A 49 9.60 -3.98 0.01
CA PRO A 49 10.59 -4.98 -0.41
C PRO A 49 10.95 -5.93 0.75
N ASN A 50 11.52 -7.08 0.41
CA ASN A 50 11.77 -8.14 1.38
C ASN A 50 12.56 -7.68 2.61
N TYR A 51 13.56 -6.82 2.44
CA TYR A 51 14.34 -6.34 3.57
C TYR A 51 13.51 -5.50 4.56
N VAL A 52 12.51 -4.76 4.07
CA VAL A 52 11.57 -4.01 4.92
C VAL A 52 10.69 -4.99 5.70
N ILE A 53 10.16 -6.01 5.03
CA ILE A 53 9.33 -7.05 5.67
C ILE A 53 10.12 -7.77 6.75
N GLN A 54 11.37 -8.10 6.51
CA GLN A 54 12.23 -8.79 7.48
C GLN A 54 12.50 -7.92 8.70
N ILE A 55 12.64 -6.61 8.53
CA ILE A 55 12.88 -5.68 9.63
C ILE A 55 11.62 -5.46 10.46
N ILE A 56 10.48 -5.19 9.81
CA ILE A 56 9.22 -4.86 10.49
C ILE A 56 8.50 -6.11 11.00
N GLN A 57 8.55 -7.21 10.26
CA GLN A 57 7.83 -8.46 10.55
C GLN A 57 6.32 -8.24 10.70
N PRO A 58 5.62 -7.78 9.63
CA PRO A 58 4.19 -7.52 9.71
C PRO A 58 3.41 -8.79 10.01
N THR A 59 2.39 -8.69 10.86
CA THR A 59 1.53 -9.83 11.18
C THR A 59 0.34 -9.95 10.23
N ASN A 60 0.00 -8.86 9.54
CA ASN A 60 -1.15 -8.80 8.65
C ASN A 60 -0.85 -7.84 7.50
N PHE A 61 -1.31 -8.17 6.31
CA PHE A 61 -1.32 -7.27 5.17
C PHE A 61 -2.77 -6.96 4.82
N ILE A 62 -3.11 -5.68 4.72
CA ILE A 62 -4.47 -5.26 4.39
C ILE A 62 -4.40 -4.34 3.18
N ALA A 63 -5.03 -4.77 2.09
CA ALA A 63 -5.15 -3.97 0.88
C ALA A 63 -6.48 -3.22 0.92
N ILE A 64 -6.42 -1.91 1.07
CA ILE A 64 -7.61 -1.06 0.97
C ILE A 64 -7.79 -0.71 -0.50
N THR A 65 -8.93 -1.05 -1.05
CA THR A 65 -9.21 -0.86 -2.48
C THR A 65 -10.63 -0.35 -2.70
N ALA A 66 -10.99 -0.15 -3.95
CA ALA A 66 -12.34 0.20 -4.39
C ALA A 66 -12.50 -0.28 -5.83
N SER A 67 -13.71 -0.16 -6.39
CA SER A 67 -13.89 -0.49 -7.81
C SER A 67 -13.09 0.49 -8.69
N PRO A 68 -12.64 0.09 -9.88
CA PRO A 68 -11.94 1.01 -10.78
C PRO A 68 -12.72 2.29 -11.08
N ASP A 69 -14.04 2.21 -11.21
CA ASP A 69 -14.89 3.36 -11.44
C ASP A 69 -14.89 4.33 -10.26
N GLU A 70 -14.97 3.80 -9.04
CA GLU A 70 -14.91 4.59 -7.81
C GLU A 70 -13.56 5.31 -7.69
N ILE A 71 -12.47 4.60 -7.97
CA ILE A 71 -11.12 5.18 -7.93
C ILE A 71 -10.99 6.29 -8.96
N HIS A 72 -11.44 6.02 -10.18
CA HIS A 72 -11.40 7.01 -11.27
C HIS A 72 -12.17 8.27 -10.89
N ASN A 73 -13.40 8.11 -10.38
CA ASN A 73 -14.23 9.24 -9.96
C ASN A 73 -13.59 10.05 -8.83
N ARG A 74 -12.97 9.39 -7.86
CA ARG A 74 -12.27 10.06 -6.76
C ARG A 74 -11.09 10.88 -7.27
N ARG A 75 -10.32 10.35 -8.20
CA ARG A 75 -9.19 11.06 -8.81
C ARG A 75 -9.65 12.27 -9.62
N MET A 76 -10.76 12.14 -10.32
CA MET A 76 -11.31 13.25 -11.10
C MET A 76 -11.83 14.39 -10.23
N LYS A 77 -12.32 14.09 -9.01
CA LYS A 77 -12.85 15.08 -8.06
C LYS A 77 -11.79 15.67 -7.15
N ASP A 78 -10.61 15.06 -7.07
CA ASP A 78 -9.56 15.50 -6.17
C ASP A 78 -8.76 16.64 -6.77
N GLU A 79 -9.23 17.88 -6.55
CA GLU A 79 -8.58 19.10 -7.02
C GLU A 79 -7.31 19.44 -6.24
N THR A 80 -7.10 18.82 -5.06
CA THR A 80 -5.97 19.13 -4.20
C THR A 80 -4.70 18.39 -4.60
N ARG A 81 -4.82 17.34 -5.42
CA ARG A 81 -3.70 16.54 -5.87
C ARG A 81 -3.45 16.76 -7.36
N ASN A 82 -2.25 17.20 -7.66
CA ASN A 82 -1.83 17.38 -9.04
C ASN A 82 -1.34 16.04 -9.60
N ARG A 83 -2.29 15.22 -10.06
CA ARG A 83 -2.02 13.93 -10.69
C ARG A 83 -2.38 13.99 -12.16
N ASP A 84 -1.60 13.30 -12.98
CA ASP A 84 -1.91 13.13 -14.39
C ASP A 84 -3.22 12.36 -14.56
N PRO A 85 -4.01 12.67 -15.58
CA PRO A 85 -5.22 11.89 -15.91
C PRO A 85 -4.85 10.43 -16.11
N ILE A 86 -5.65 9.53 -15.53
CA ILE A 86 -5.45 8.09 -15.64
C ILE A 86 -6.74 7.45 -16.15
N SER A 87 -6.62 6.51 -17.06
CA SER A 87 -7.77 5.77 -17.57
C SER A 87 -8.19 4.67 -16.61
N ILE A 88 -9.44 4.19 -16.77
CA ILE A 88 -9.94 3.06 -15.98
C ILE A 88 -9.09 1.81 -16.24
N GLU A 89 -8.64 1.61 -17.48
CA GLU A 89 -7.77 0.47 -17.81
C GLU A 89 -6.42 0.55 -17.10
N ASP A 90 -5.85 1.74 -16.97
CA ASP A 90 -4.61 1.92 -16.21
C ASP A 90 -4.82 1.67 -14.72
N ILE A 91 -5.97 2.06 -14.18
CA ILE A 91 -6.33 1.78 -12.77
C ILE A 91 -6.42 0.27 -12.54
N LYS A 92 -7.07 -0.46 -13.44
CA LYS A 92 -7.16 -1.92 -13.37
C LYS A 92 -5.78 -2.56 -13.36
N LYS A 93 -4.88 -2.06 -14.20
CA LYS A 93 -3.51 -2.55 -14.28
C LYS A 93 -2.75 -2.29 -12.97
N GLU A 94 -2.88 -1.10 -12.40
CA GLU A 94 -2.26 -0.76 -11.12
C GLU A 94 -2.79 -1.64 -9.99
N LEU A 95 -4.10 -1.92 -9.96
CA LEU A 95 -4.70 -2.80 -8.97
C LEU A 95 -4.17 -4.23 -9.09
N ALA A 96 -3.96 -4.71 -10.31
CA ALA A 96 -3.37 -6.03 -10.53
C ALA A 96 -1.93 -6.09 -10.02
N VAL A 97 -1.14 -5.04 -10.23
CA VAL A 97 0.23 -4.95 -9.72
C VAL A 97 0.23 -4.91 -8.19
N GLN A 98 -0.67 -4.15 -7.58
CA GLN A 98 -0.83 -4.09 -6.13
C GLN A 98 -1.10 -5.48 -5.55
N ASP A 99 -2.07 -6.19 -6.12
CA ASP A 99 -2.43 -7.54 -5.66
C ASP A 99 -1.25 -8.51 -5.79
N ALA A 100 -0.53 -8.46 -6.90
CA ALA A 100 0.62 -9.31 -7.11
C ALA A 100 1.73 -9.05 -6.08
N MET A 101 2.03 -7.79 -5.82
CA MET A 101 3.06 -7.41 -4.86
C MET A 101 2.69 -7.76 -3.42
N LEU A 102 1.45 -7.49 -3.01
CA LEU A 102 0.99 -7.85 -1.66
C LEU A 102 0.88 -9.36 -1.46
N SER A 103 0.43 -10.09 -2.48
CA SER A 103 0.39 -11.55 -2.43
C SER A 103 1.78 -12.13 -2.22
N SER A 104 2.77 -11.56 -2.91
CA SER A 104 4.17 -11.95 -2.72
C SER A 104 4.65 -11.69 -1.29
N CYS A 105 4.29 -10.54 -0.72
CA CYS A 105 4.62 -10.23 0.68
C CYS A 105 4.00 -11.25 1.64
N SER A 106 2.75 -11.62 1.43
CA SER A 106 2.04 -12.60 2.23
C SER A 106 2.73 -13.96 2.18
N VAL A 107 3.07 -14.42 0.99
CA VAL A 107 3.73 -15.72 0.80
C VAL A 107 5.11 -15.74 1.45
N LEU A 108 5.90 -14.69 1.26
CA LEU A 108 7.26 -14.62 1.79
C LEU A 108 7.30 -14.51 3.32
N SER A 109 6.37 -13.79 3.91
CA SER A 109 6.33 -13.56 5.36
C SER A 109 5.57 -14.63 6.13
N GLY A 110 4.64 -15.33 5.46
CA GLY A 110 3.71 -16.25 6.13
C GLY A 110 2.56 -15.54 6.83
N SER A 111 2.39 -14.23 6.64
CA SER A 111 1.31 -13.45 7.25
C SER A 111 0.13 -13.31 6.29
N PRO A 112 -1.11 -13.37 6.81
CA PRO A 112 -2.29 -13.33 5.96
C PRO A 112 -2.47 -11.98 5.27
N MET A 113 -3.09 -12.01 4.09
CA MET A 113 -3.47 -10.83 3.33
C MET A 113 -4.99 -10.77 3.21
N LYS A 114 -5.58 -9.61 3.50
CA LYS A 114 -7.01 -9.38 3.33
C LYS A 114 -7.23 -8.16 2.44
N VAL A 115 -8.17 -8.28 1.52
CA VAL A 115 -8.61 -7.17 0.67
C VAL A 115 -9.86 -6.56 1.31
N VAL A 116 -9.84 -5.26 1.52
CA VAL A 116 -10.96 -4.51 2.10
C VAL A 116 -11.41 -3.46 1.10
N PHE A 117 -12.69 -3.48 0.74
CA PHE A 117 -13.27 -2.50 -0.19
C PHE A 117 -13.77 -1.28 0.59
N ASN A 118 -13.26 -0.12 0.21
CA ASN A 118 -13.74 1.17 0.74
C ASN A 118 -14.66 1.82 -0.29
N HIS A 119 -15.92 1.36 -0.33
CA HIS A 119 -16.93 1.89 -1.23
C HIS A 119 -17.38 3.29 -0.79
N GLU A 120 -17.94 4.06 -1.75
CA GLU A 120 -18.48 5.38 -1.45
C GLU A 120 -19.52 5.33 -0.33
N GLY A 121 -19.34 6.19 0.68
CA GLY A 121 -20.25 6.26 1.83
C GLY A 121 -20.16 5.08 2.78
N LYS A 122 -19.17 4.20 2.64
CA LYS A 122 -19.04 2.96 3.41
C LYS A 122 -17.75 2.88 4.22
N VAL A 123 -17.18 4.02 4.59
CA VAL A 123 -15.90 4.05 5.33
C VAL A 123 -15.97 3.32 6.67
N GLU A 124 -17.11 3.39 7.34
CA GLU A 124 -17.32 2.69 8.62
C GLU A 124 -17.24 1.16 8.44
N GLU A 125 -17.86 0.64 7.38
CA GLU A 125 -17.82 -0.80 7.08
C GLU A 125 -16.39 -1.24 6.77
N ALA A 126 -15.65 -0.43 6.01
CA ALA A 126 -14.25 -0.71 5.70
C ALA A 126 -13.41 -0.73 6.98
N ALA A 127 -13.60 0.26 7.86
CA ALA A 127 -12.88 0.33 9.13
C ALA A 127 -13.16 -0.90 10.01
N GLN A 128 -14.41 -1.34 10.09
CA GLN A 128 -14.77 -2.55 10.83
C GLN A 128 -14.12 -3.80 10.26
N SER A 129 -14.02 -3.89 8.92
CA SER A 129 -13.34 -5.00 8.27
C SER A 129 -11.85 -5.04 8.61
N VAL A 130 -11.20 -3.88 8.69
CA VAL A 130 -9.80 -3.78 9.09
C VAL A 130 -9.61 -4.26 10.53
N LEU A 131 -10.44 -3.76 11.44
CA LEU A 131 -10.37 -4.17 12.85
C LEU A 131 -10.61 -5.67 13.02
N GLY A 132 -11.59 -6.22 12.31
CA GLY A 132 -11.84 -7.67 12.33
C GLY A 132 -10.66 -8.48 11.84
N ALA A 133 -9.96 -7.99 10.83
CA ALA A 133 -8.80 -8.69 10.26
C ALA A 133 -7.65 -8.83 11.25
N ILE A 134 -7.50 -7.87 12.16
CA ILE A 134 -6.41 -7.88 13.17
C ILE A 134 -6.89 -8.34 14.55
N GLY A 135 -8.12 -8.86 14.64
CA GLY A 135 -8.64 -9.42 15.88
C GLY A 135 -9.20 -8.38 16.86
N LEU A 136 -9.49 -7.20 16.37
CA LEU A 136 -10.11 -6.12 17.15
C LEU A 136 -11.54 -5.83 16.66
#